data_87613225661e4429a4c8e99a3ecaac6e
#
_entry.id   87613225661e4429a4c8e99a3ecaac6e
#
_cell.length_a   1.000
_cell.length_b   1.000
_cell.length_c   1.000
_cell.angle_alpha   90.00
_cell.angle_beta   90.00
_cell.angle_gamma   90.00
#
_symmetry.space_group_name_H-M   'P 1'
#
loop_
_entity.id
_entity.type
_entity.pdbx_description
1 polymer ?
#
loop_
_entity_poly.entity_id
_entity_poly.type
_entity_poly.pdbx_seq_one_letter_code
_entity_poly.pdbx_strand_id
1 'polypeptide(L)'
;MKNTLDSIALTMLRPALSPLQLMQLCRQAGDATALVDNYDRLEEVLPSPSDKLKTVFQSMPDALDRAKMELDFCEKHQIQVLIPTDTAYPQRLKNCEDAPLVLYYRGNADLNSARIINIIGTRRCTFYGQEIIKNFIKDIKSASPDTLIVSGLAYGIDICAHRNALANGMKTVGVLAHGLDMIYPSMHRETAKEMLSCGGLLTEYPQLTRPDKRNFVQRNRIVAGMSDASILVESASHGGGLITCGISTGYGRDVYAFPGPVTSPASAGCNNLIRAKGASLIT
;
A
#
# COMPACT_ATOMS: atom_id res chain seq x y z
N MET A 1 9.02 2.26 21.47
CA MET A 1 7.71 1.72 21.96
C MET A 1 6.66 2.81 22.16
N LYS A 2 6.89 3.88 22.94
CA LYS A 2 5.86 4.91 23.16
C LYS A 2 5.40 5.56 21.86
N ASN A 3 6.31 6.06 21.03
CA ASN A 3 5.97 6.71 19.74
C ASN A 3 5.17 5.78 18.79
N THR A 4 5.42 4.47 18.83
CA THR A 4 4.66 3.48 18.04
C THR A 4 3.22 3.37 18.56
N LEU A 5 3.01 3.27 19.87
CA LEU A 5 1.68 3.24 20.48
C LEU A 5 0.91 4.52 20.16
N ASP A 6 1.54 5.67 20.31
CA ASP A 6 0.94 6.98 20.07
C ASP A 6 0.57 7.16 18.59
N SER A 7 1.44 6.69 17.69
CA SER A 7 1.16 6.68 16.24
C SER A 7 -0.06 5.81 15.90
N ILE A 8 -0.19 4.62 16.51
CA ILE A 8 -1.38 3.77 16.34
C ILE A 8 -2.62 4.50 16.87
N ALA A 9 -2.56 5.08 18.09
CA ALA A 9 -3.68 5.79 18.67
C ALA A 9 -4.19 6.93 17.76
N LEU A 10 -3.28 7.71 17.17
CA LEU A 10 -3.66 8.74 16.20
C LEU A 10 -4.39 8.15 14.98
N THR A 11 -3.98 6.97 14.48
CA THR A 11 -4.69 6.33 13.37
C THR A 11 -6.08 5.85 13.73
N MET A 12 -6.36 5.60 15.03
CA MET A 12 -7.69 5.22 15.53
C MET A 12 -8.71 6.37 15.53
N LEU A 13 -8.25 7.61 15.34
CA LEU A 13 -9.12 8.79 15.16
C LEU A 13 -9.75 8.84 13.74
N ARG A 14 -9.42 7.91 12.87
CA ARG A 14 -10.10 7.76 11.56
C ARG A 14 -11.54 7.27 11.73
N PRO A 15 -12.49 7.69 10.85
CA PRO A 15 -12.25 8.45 9.61
C PRO A 15 -12.25 9.98 9.78
N ALA A 16 -12.29 10.50 11.00
CA ALA A 16 -12.35 11.94 11.23
C ALA A 16 -11.12 12.70 10.67
N LEU A 17 -9.95 12.04 10.69
CA LEU A 17 -8.69 12.57 10.14
C LEU A 17 -8.17 11.67 9.01
N SER A 18 -7.83 12.27 7.88
CA SER A 18 -7.19 11.57 6.77
C SER A 18 -5.70 11.28 7.05
N PRO A 19 -5.06 10.32 6.34
CA PRO A 19 -3.63 10.07 6.47
C PRO A 19 -2.77 11.32 6.27
N LEU A 20 -3.10 12.14 5.27
CA LEU A 20 -2.42 13.40 5.01
C LEU A 20 -2.51 14.38 6.20
N GLN A 21 -3.72 14.53 6.77
CA GLN A 21 -3.92 15.40 7.94
C GLN A 21 -3.13 14.89 9.15
N LEU A 22 -3.13 13.57 9.42
CA LEU A 22 -2.35 12.98 10.50
C LEU A 22 -0.85 13.26 10.34
N MET A 23 -0.32 13.07 9.13
CA MET A 23 1.09 13.36 8.86
C MET A 23 1.42 14.85 9.02
N GLN A 24 0.55 15.75 8.58
CA GLN A 24 0.72 17.20 8.73
C GLN A 24 0.72 17.60 10.22
N LEU A 25 -0.23 17.08 11.01
CA LEU A 25 -0.31 17.33 12.45
C LEU A 25 0.94 16.85 13.18
N CYS A 26 1.42 15.64 12.87
CA CYS A 26 2.67 15.12 13.46
C CYS A 26 3.88 16.00 13.09
N ARG A 27 3.96 16.47 11.84
CA ARG A 27 5.06 17.38 11.42
C ARG A 27 5.00 18.74 12.13
N GLN A 28 3.81 19.28 12.37
CA GLN A 28 3.61 20.56 13.08
C GLN A 28 3.94 20.44 14.57
N ALA A 29 3.52 19.37 15.21
CA ALA A 29 3.74 19.12 16.64
C ALA A 29 5.14 18.56 16.95
N GLY A 30 5.90 18.15 15.92
CA GLY A 30 7.18 17.47 16.07
C GLY A 30 7.08 15.96 15.84
N ASP A 31 6.20 15.28 16.56
CA ASP A 31 5.92 13.84 16.39
C ASP A 31 4.53 13.44 16.91
N ALA A 32 4.24 12.13 16.84
CA ALA A 32 2.98 11.58 17.33
C ALA A 32 2.84 11.69 18.86
N THR A 33 3.93 11.53 19.59
CA THR A 33 3.94 11.56 21.06
C THR A 33 3.58 12.94 21.57
N ALA A 34 4.10 14.00 20.96
CA ALA A 34 3.76 15.38 21.33
C ALA A 34 2.24 15.66 21.19
N LEU A 35 1.61 15.14 20.13
CA LEU A 35 0.16 15.27 19.95
C LEU A 35 -0.65 14.48 20.99
N VAL A 36 -0.21 13.25 21.30
CA VAL A 36 -0.91 12.39 22.27
C VAL A 36 -0.74 12.89 23.67
N ASP A 37 0.45 13.34 24.07
CA ASP A 37 0.69 13.87 25.42
C ASP A 37 -0.03 15.19 25.70
N ASN A 38 -0.40 15.94 24.65
CA ASN A 38 -1.11 17.23 24.75
C ASN A 38 -2.51 17.18 24.12
N TYR A 39 -3.16 16.01 24.09
CA TYR A 39 -4.45 15.84 23.39
C TYR A 39 -5.58 16.75 23.94
N ASP A 40 -5.51 17.15 25.20
CA ASP A 40 -6.43 18.06 25.88
C ASP A 40 -5.98 19.54 25.84
N ARG A 41 -4.75 19.81 25.41
CA ARG A 41 -4.09 21.11 25.34
C ARG A 41 -3.37 21.29 24.00
N LEU A 42 -4.05 21.03 22.90
CA LEU A 42 -3.47 21.04 21.54
C LEU A 42 -2.80 22.38 21.17
N GLU A 43 -3.20 23.48 21.81
CA GLU A 43 -2.61 24.81 21.62
C GLU A 43 -1.12 24.88 22.03
N GLU A 44 -0.66 23.97 22.89
CA GLU A 44 0.74 23.93 23.29
C GLU A 44 1.67 23.38 22.20
N VAL A 45 1.10 22.60 21.25
CA VAL A 45 1.87 21.90 20.21
C VAL A 45 1.43 22.21 18.78
N LEU A 46 0.27 22.85 18.60
CA LEU A 46 -0.25 23.22 17.28
C LEU A 46 -0.61 24.70 17.22
N PRO A 47 -0.29 25.41 16.11
CA PRO A 47 -0.73 26.76 15.92
C PRO A 47 -2.24 26.80 15.62
N SER A 48 -3.04 27.38 16.53
CA SER A 48 -4.47 27.64 16.36
C SER A 48 -5.31 26.41 15.94
N PRO A 49 -5.33 25.32 16.76
CA PRO A 49 -6.13 24.15 16.44
C PRO A 49 -7.65 24.48 16.44
N SER A 50 -8.36 24.02 15.41
CA SER A 50 -9.80 24.28 15.30
C SER A 50 -10.59 23.52 16.36
N ASP A 51 -11.78 24.03 16.74
CA ASP A 51 -12.67 23.37 17.71
C ASP A 51 -13.08 21.96 17.25
N LYS A 52 -13.25 21.77 15.93
CA LYS A 52 -13.50 20.46 15.36
C LYS A 52 -12.34 19.49 15.64
N LEU A 53 -11.10 19.93 15.49
CA LEU A 53 -9.93 19.12 15.78
C LEU A 53 -9.85 18.76 17.27
N LYS A 54 -10.07 19.72 18.15
CA LYS A 54 -10.12 19.50 19.61
C LYS A 54 -11.19 18.47 19.97
N THR A 55 -12.37 18.57 19.38
CA THR A 55 -13.45 17.57 19.59
C THR A 55 -13.03 16.17 19.17
N VAL A 56 -12.32 16.02 18.03
CA VAL A 56 -11.82 14.71 17.60
C VAL A 56 -10.81 14.16 18.61
N PHE A 57 -9.92 14.99 19.13
CA PHE A 57 -8.90 14.57 20.09
C PHE A 57 -9.44 14.21 21.48
N GLN A 58 -10.66 14.61 21.83
CA GLN A 58 -11.33 14.17 23.07
C GLN A 58 -11.53 12.65 23.14
N SER A 59 -11.53 11.96 21.99
CA SER A 59 -11.59 10.49 21.94
C SER A 59 -10.23 9.80 22.09
N MET A 60 -9.15 10.55 22.40
CA MET A 60 -7.79 10.01 22.53
C MET A 60 -7.67 8.90 23.59
N PRO A 61 -8.28 9.00 24.79
CA PRO A 61 -8.22 7.90 25.76
C PRO A 61 -8.71 6.57 25.19
N ASP A 62 -9.88 6.56 24.52
CA ASP A 62 -10.42 5.37 23.86
C ASP A 62 -9.52 4.89 22.70
N ALA A 63 -8.92 5.83 21.97
CA ALA A 63 -7.97 5.51 20.90
C ALA A 63 -6.70 4.85 21.43
N LEU A 64 -6.20 5.28 22.59
CA LEU A 64 -5.04 4.67 23.25
C LEU A 64 -5.33 3.24 23.72
N ASP A 65 -6.52 2.99 24.28
CA ASP A 65 -6.87 1.65 24.73
C ASP A 65 -7.01 0.69 23.52
N ARG A 66 -7.61 1.15 22.43
CA ARG A 66 -7.63 0.40 21.17
C ARG A 66 -6.23 0.16 20.60
N ALA A 67 -5.34 1.14 20.68
CA ALA A 67 -3.96 1.03 20.24
C ALA A 67 -3.16 -0.02 21.03
N LYS A 68 -3.39 -0.13 22.35
CA LYS A 68 -2.81 -1.21 23.17
C LYS A 68 -3.27 -2.59 22.70
N MET A 69 -4.58 -2.76 22.49
CA MET A 69 -5.15 -4.01 21.96
C MET A 69 -4.57 -4.38 20.58
N GLU A 70 -4.32 -3.38 19.74
CA GLU A 70 -3.71 -3.58 18.42
C GLU A 70 -2.24 -4.01 18.53
N LEU A 71 -1.47 -3.43 19.46
CA LEU A 71 -0.09 -3.86 19.71
C LEU A 71 -0.03 -5.30 20.23
N ASP A 72 -0.89 -5.67 21.18
CA ASP A 72 -0.97 -7.04 21.71
C ASP A 72 -1.31 -8.04 20.60
N PHE A 73 -2.22 -7.67 19.70
CA PHE A 73 -2.55 -8.47 18.53
C PHE A 73 -1.35 -8.61 17.60
N CYS A 74 -0.64 -7.53 17.31
CA CYS A 74 0.54 -7.53 16.44
C CYS A 74 1.65 -8.44 17.01
N GLU A 75 1.94 -8.33 18.30
CA GLU A 75 2.93 -9.16 18.98
C GLU A 75 2.57 -10.64 18.90
N LYS A 76 1.33 -10.99 19.27
CA LYS A 76 0.81 -12.37 19.23
C LYS A 76 0.90 -13.00 17.85
N HIS A 77 0.71 -12.21 16.77
CA HIS A 77 0.68 -12.70 15.39
C HIS A 77 1.95 -12.42 14.60
N GLN A 78 3.04 -11.99 15.27
CA GLN A 78 4.34 -11.68 14.64
C GLN A 78 4.20 -10.66 13.51
N ILE A 79 3.38 -9.63 13.73
CA ILE A 79 3.18 -8.50 12.83
C ILE A 79 4.11 -7.38 13.28
N GLN A 80 4.96 -6.89 12.39
CA GLN A 80 5.80 -5.72 12.62
C GLN A 80 4.95 -4.46 12.44
N VAL A 81 5.00 -3.57 13.42
CA VAL A 81 4.41 -2.22 13.32
C VAL A 81 5.52 -1.27 12.91
N LEU A 82 5.36 -0.63 11.76
CA LEU A 82 6.35 0.27 11.18
C LEU A 82 5.81 1.71 11.18
N ILE A 83 6.60 2.64 11.70
CA ILE A 83 6.33 4.09 11.67
C ILE A 83 7.41 4.81 10.85
N PRO A 84 7.18 6.04 10.34
CA PRO A 84 8.10 6.74 9.44
C PRO A 84 9.52 6.98 9.99
N THR A 85 9.73 6.85 11.30
CA THR A 85 11.05 6.94 11.93
C THR A 85 11.84 5.64 11.89
N ASP A 86 11.20 4.50 11.58
CA ASP A 86 11.86 3.20 11.53
C ASP A 86 12.63 3.03 10.21
N THR A 87 13.80 2.41 10.29
CA THR A 87 14.62 2.10 9.11
C THR A 87 13.95 1.09 8.19
N ALA A 88 13.14 0.18 8.75
CA ALA A 88 12.37 -0.81 8.00
C ALA A 88 11.12 -0.23 7.30
N TYR A 89 10.69 0.99 7.64
CA TYR A 89 9.60 1.64 6.93
C TYR A 89 9.99 1.90 5.47
N PRO A 90 9.10 1.66 4.47
CA PRO A 90 9.42 1.88 3.07
C PRO A 90 9.84 3.33 2.79
N GLN A 91 11.15 3.56 2.54
CA GLN A 91 11.70 4.92 2.40
C GLN A 91 11.13 5.65 1.17
N ARG A 92 10.81 4.91 0.08
CA ARG A 92 10.13 5.51 -1.08
C ARG A 92 8.77 6.07 -0.72
N LEU A 93 7.99 5.32 0.08
CA LEU A 93 6.66 5.71 0.55
C LEU A 93 6.74 6.86 1.57
N LYS A 94 7.74 6.87 2.44
CA LYS A 94 7.98 7.96 3.41
C LYS A 94 8.08 9.33 2.74
N ASN A 95 8.59 9.39 1.51
CA ASN A 95 8.75 10.63 0.74
C ASN A 95 7.42 11.12 0.11
N CYS A 96 6.34 10.34 0.19
CA CYS A 96 5.02 10.76 -0.27
C CYS A 96 4.35 11.62 0.81
N GLU A 97 3.61 12.66 0.38
CA GLU A 97 2.96 13.60 1.31
C GLU A 97 1.92 12.93 2.21
N ASP A 98 1.23 11.92 1.66
CA ASP A 98 0.16 11.16 2.31
C ASP A 98 0.63 9.77 2.77
N ALA A 99 1.93 9.62 3.08
CA ALA A 99 2.48 8.41 3.64
C ALA A 99 1.69 7.97 4.89
N PRO A 100 1.39 6.68 5.08
CA PRO A 100 0.73 6.19 6.29
C PRO A 100 1.56 6.46 7.54
N LEU A 101 0.92 6.96 8.60
CA LEU A 101 1.59 7.13 9.89
C LEU A 101 1.99 5.77 10.52
N VAL A 102 1.23 4.72 10.19
CA VAL A 102 1.48 3.35 10.66
C VAL A 102 1.30 2.38 9.51
N LEU A 103 2.19 1.41 9.42
CA LEU A 103 2.07 0.22 8.57
C LEU A 103 2.19 -1.05 9.42
N TYR A 104 1.37 -2.02 9.14
CA TYR A 104 1.40 -3.36 9.70
C TYR A 104 1.97 -4.31 8.66
N TYR A 105 3.08 -4.96 8.96
CA TYR A 105 3.79 -5.84 8.04
C TYR A 105 3.99 -7.23 8.63
N ARG A 106 3.69 -8.25 7.85
CA ARG A 106 3.98 -9.64 8.18
C ARG A 106 4.65 -10.31 7.00
N GLY A 107 5.93 -10.70 7.16
CA GLY A 107 6.71 -11.32 6.10
C GLY A 107 8.21 -11.20 6.34
N ASN A 108 9.00 -11.51 5.31
CA ASN A 108 10.46 -11.53 5.37
C ASN A 108 11.13 -10.78 4.20
N ALA A 109 10.37 -10.04 3.38
CA ALA A 109 10.98 -9.20 2.35
C ALA A 109 11.52 -7.91 2.96
N ASP A 110 12.64 -7.44 2.42
CA ASP A 110 13.11 -6.07 2.66
C ASP A 110 12.24 -5.10 1.87
N LEU A 111 11.48 -4.26 2.59
CA LEU A 111 10.62 -3.23 1.98
C LEU A 111 11.42 -2.05 1.39
N ASN A 112 12.75 -2.06 1.56
CA ASN A 112 13.68 -1.10 1.00
C ASN A 112 14.63 -1.73 -0.03
N SER A 113 14.24 -2.87 -0.63
CA SER A 113 14.99 -3.52 -1.72
C SER A 113 15.45 -2.50 -2.77
N ALA A 114 16.63 -2.74 -3.37
CA ALA A 114 17.25 -1.83 -4.33
C ALA A 114 16.34 -1.51 -5.53
N ARG A 115 15.49 -2.47 -5.93
CA ARG A 115 14.49 -2.32 -7.00
C ARG A 115 13.14 -2.85 -6.53
N ILE A 116 12.12 -2.01 -6.64
CA ILE A 116 10.74 -2.35 -6.31
C ILE A 116 9.85 -1.92 -7.46
N ILE A 117 9.11 -2.85 -8.05
CA ILE A 117 8.12 -2.53 -9.07
C ILE A 117 6.74 -3.02 -8.63
N ASN A 118 5.71 -2.30 -8.99
CA ASN A 118 4.37 -2.82 -8.84
C ASN A 118 3.80 -3.25 -10.19
N ILE A 119 3.04 -4.36 -10.17
CA ILE A 119 2.35 -4.92 -11.32
C ILE A 119 0.86 -4.84 -11.02
N ILE A 120 0.13 -4.10 -11.85
CA ILE A 120 -1.27 -3.75 -11.64
C ILE A 120 -2.10 -3.91 -12.91
N GLY A 121 -3.42 -3.99 -12.74
CA GLY A 121 -4.33 -4.03 -13.89
C GLY A 121 -5.75 -4.43 -13.56
N THR A 122 -6.41 -4.99 -14.55
CA THR A 122 -7.81 -5.42 -14.46
C THR A 122 -8.01 -6.60 -13.49
N ARG A 123 -9.16 -6.62 -12.82
CA ARG A 123 -9.60 -7.78 -12.03
C ARG A 123 -10.06 -8.97 -12.89
N ARG A 124 -10.24 -8.77 -14.19
CA ARG A 124 -10.62 -9.80 -15.19
C ARG A 124 -9.48 -9.97 -16.18
N CYS A 125 -8.38 -10.55 -15.70
CA CYS A 125 -7.20 -10.84 -16.52
C CYS A 125 -7.54 -11.79 -17.65
N THR A 126 -7.13 -11.44 -18.88
CA THR A 126 -7.27 -12.33 -20.04
C THR A 126 -6.11 -13.32 -20.11
N PHE A 127 -6.19 -14.32 -21.00
CA PHE A 127 -5.06 -15.21 -21.29
C PHE A 127 -3.83 -14.43 -21.75
N TYR A 128 -4.01 -13.40 -22.58
CA TYR A 128 -2.94 -12.51 -23.02
C TYR A 128 -2.22 -11.83 -21.84
N GLY A 129 -2.99 -11.25 -20.91
CA GLY A 129 -2.41 -10.64 -19.71
C GLY A 129 -1.66 -11.63 -18.82
N GLN A 130 -2.14 -12.87 -18.71
CA GLN A 130 -1.46 -13.94 -17.97
C GLN A 130 -0.11 -14.30 -18.59
N GLU A 131 -0.04 -14.46 -19.92
CA GLU A 131 1.19 -14.78 -20.63
C GLU A 131 2.20 -13.60 -20.56
N ILE A 132 1.74 -12.37 -20.66
CA ILE A 132 2.60 -11.19 -20.43
C ILE A 132 3.25 -11.27 -19.05
N ILE A 133 2.47 -11.42 -17.99
CA ILE A 133 2.99 -11.45 -16.61
C ILE A 133 4.00 -12.58 -16.44
N LYS A 134 3.67 -13.76 -16.95
CA LYS A 134 4.52 -14.95 -16.87
C LYS A 134 5.89 -14.71 -17.51
N ASN A 135 5.92 -14.15 -18.72
CA ASN A 135 7.16 -13.87 -19.43
C ASN A 135 7.92 -12.70 -18.77
N PHE A 136 7.24 -11.61 -18.49
CA PHE A 136 7.82 -10.44 -17.85
C PHE A 136 8.51 -10.75 -16.51
N ILE A 137 7.87 -11.56 -15.64
CA ILE A 137 8.48 -11.96 -14.37
C ILE A 137 9.71 -12.85 -14.59
N LYS A 138 9.70 -13.73 -15.59
CA LYS A 138 10.89 -14.51 -15.94
C LYS A 138 12.05 -13.63 -16.42
N ASP A 139 11.74 -12.64 -17.24
CA ASP A 139 12.76 -11.71 -17.77
C ASP A 139 13.35 -10.86 -16.63
N ILE A 140 12.50 -10.35 -15.72
CA ILE A 140 12.96 -9.66 -14.52
C ILE A 140 13.81 -10.58 -13.64
N LYS A 141 13.38 -11.82 -13.42
CA LYS A 141 14.17 -12.78 -12.64
C LYS A 141 15.55 -12.99 -13.23
N SER A 142 15.66 -13.03 -14.55
CA SER A 142 16.93 -13.20 -15.25
C SER A 142 17.82 -11.94 -15.18
N ALA A 143 17.21 -10.75 -15.32
CA ALA A 143 17.94 -9.49 -15.38
C ALA A 143 18.22 -8.87 -14.00
N SER A 144 17.32 -9.06 -13.03
CA SER A 144 17.38 -8.46 -11.69
C SER A 144 16.65 -9.34 -10.67
N PRO A 145 17.27 -10.45 -10.22
CA PRO A 145 16.62 -11.48 -9.40
C PRO A 145 16.14 -10.99 -8.04
N ASP A 146 16.72 -9.91 -7.52
CA ASP A 146 16.39 -9.33 -6.22
C ASP A 146 15.31 -8.25 -6.28
N THR A 147 14.69 -8.04 -7.45
CA THR A 147 13.57 -7.10 -7.59
C THR A 147 12.38 -7.56 -6.75
N LEU A 148 11.88 -6.68 -5.89
CA LEU A 148 10.66 -6.90 -5.12
C LEU A 148 9.43 -6.60 -5.98
N ILE A 149 8.54 -7.57 -6.10
CA ILE A 149 7.25 -7.40 -6.80
C ILE A 149 6.19 -6.98 -5.79
N VAL A 150 5.51 -5.87 -6.06
CA VAL A 150 4.43 -5.35 -5.22
C VAL A 150 3.12 -5.36 -6.00
N SER A 151 2.03 -5.73 -5.35
CA SER A 151 0.68 -5.61 -5.91
C SER A 151 -0.38 -5.62 -4.81
N GLY A 152 -1.66 -5.62 -5.18
CA GLY A 152 -2.77 -5.45 -4.25
C GLY A 152 -3.45 -6.74 -3.80
N LEU A 153 -2.97 -7.91 -4.17
CA LEU A 153 -3.62 -9.20 -3.90
C LEU A 153 -5.08 -9.29 -4.39
N ALA A 154 -5.50 -8.41 -5.31
CA ALA A 154 -6.83 -8.43 -5.91
C ALA A 154 -6.96 -9.54 -6.97
N TYR A 155 -8.20 -9.75 -7.46
CA TYR A 155 -8.42 -10.64 -8.60
C TYR A 155 -7.63 -10.18 -9.84
N GLY A 156 -7.41 -11.07 -10.79
CA GLY A 156 -6.86 -10.80 -12.12
C GLY A 156 -5.36 -10.57 -12.10
N ILE A 157 -4.92 -9.41 -12.53
CA ILE A 157 -3.48 -9.09 -12.71
C ILE A 157 -2.70 -9.21 -11.41
N ASP A 158 -3.22 -8.70 -10.29
CA ASP A 158 -2.52 -8.69 -9.01
C ASP A 158 -2.16 -10.10 -8.54
N ILE A 159 -3.15 -11.00 -8.45
CA ILE A 159 -2.90 -12.39 -8.01
C ILE A 159 -2.04 -13.16 -9.01
N CYS A 160 -2.16 -12.88 -10.31
CA CYS A 160 -1.33 -13.49 -11.34
C CYS A 160 0.13 -13.07 -11.16
N ALA A 161 0.40 -11.79 -10.87
CA ALA A 161 1.74 -11.29 -10.59
C ALA A 161 2.36 -11.97 -9.34
N HIS A 162 1.62 -12.06 -8.23
CA HIS A 162 2.10 -12.72 -7.02
C HIS A 162 2.44 -14.20 -7.25
N ARG A 163 1.54 -14.95 -7.91
CA ARG A 163 1.76 -16.38 -8.20
C ARG A 163 2.96 -16.62 -9.10
N ASN A 164 3.14 -15.81 -10.13
CA ASN A 164 4.30 -15.93 -11.03
C ASN A 164 5.60 -15.51 -10.32
N ALA A 165 5.58 -14.49 -9.46
CA ALA A 165 6.74 -14.13 -8.64
C ALA A 165 7.15 -15.31 -7.72
N LEU A 166 6.22 -15.90 -6.98
CA LEU A 166 6.45 -17.05 -6.11
C LEU A 166 6.97 -18.27 -6.91
N ALA A 167 6.36 -18.59 -8.04
CA ALA A 167 6.77 -19.70 -8.90
C ALA A 167 8.20 -19.55 -9.46
N ASN A 168 8.71 -18.32 -9.56
CA ASN A 168 10.07 -18.01 -9.99
C ASN A 168 11.02 -17.71 -8.81
N GLY A 169 10.60 -17.94 -7.57
CA GLY A 169 11.41 -17.68 -6.36
C GLY A 169 11.76 -16.21 -6.17
N MET A 170 10.90 -15.30 -6.63
CA MET A 170 11.04 -13.85 -6.39
C MET A 170 10.20 -13.44 -5.18
N LYS A 171 10.74 -12.51 -4.39
CA LYS A 171 9.99 -11.95 -3.26
C LYS A 171 8.83 -11.08 -3.75
N THR A 172 7.68 -11.20 -3.08
CA THR A 172 6.50 -10.43 -3.45
C THR A 172 5.72 -9.98 -2.23
N VAL A 173 5.25 -8.72 -2.24
CA VAL A 173 4.49 -8.11 -1.13
C VAL A 173 3.10 -7.71 -1.62
N GLY A 174 2.09 -8.25 -0.92
CA GLY A 174 0.69 -7.89 -1.10
C GLY A 174 0.30 -6.75 -0.18
N VAL A 175 -0.07 -5.60 -0.76
CA VAL A 175 -0.62 -4.50 0.01
C VAL A 175 -2.13 -4.69 0.14
N LEU A 176 -2.66 -4.71 1.35
CA LEU A 176 -4.06 -5.05 1.62
C LEU A 176 -4.90 -3.80 1.92
N ALA A 177 -6.20 -3.90 1.67
CA ALA A 177 -7.18 -2.83 1.95
C ALA A 177 -8.06 -3.15 3.18
N HIS A 178 -7.54 -3.97 4.09
CA HIS A 178 -8.18 -4.48 5.31
C HIS A 178 -7.11 -4.90 6.31
N GLY A 179 -7.50 -5.25 7.53
CA GLY A 179 -6.59 -5.73 8.58
C GLY A 179 -5.93 -7.09 8.24
N LEU A 180 -4.80 -7.40 8.89
CA LEU A 180 -4.07 -8.67 8.70
C LEU A 180 -4.72 -9.88 9.40
N ASP A 181 -5.82 -9.68 10.10
CA ASP A 181 -6.65 -10.73 10.74
C ASP A 181 -7.46 -11.55 9.73
N MET A 182 -7.54 -11.11 8.49
CA MET A 182 -8.28 -11.78 7.42
C MET A 182 -7.57 -11.67 6.06
N ILE A 183 -8.01 -12.48 5.09
CA ILE A 183 -7.57 -12.39 3.69
C ILE A 183 -8.80 -12.20 2.79
N TYR A 184 -8.76 -11.17 1.97
CA TYR A 184 -9.74 -10.91 0.93
C TYR A 184 -9.07 -10.64 -0.43
N PRO A 185 -9.50 -11.33 -1.49
CA PRO A 185 -10.51 -12.39 -1.53
C PRO A 185 -10.06 -13.68 -0.81
N SER A 186 -10.99 -14.39 -0.18
CA SER A 186 -10.67 -15.60 0.60
C SER A 186 -10.02 -16.72 -0.23
N MET A 187 -10.29 -16.77 -1.53
CA MET A 187 -9.68 -17.72 -2.46
C MET A 187 -8.17 -17.48 -2.70
N HIS A 188 -7.63 -16.34 -2.28
CA HIS A 188 -6.20 -16.02 -2.36
C HIS A 188 -5.43 -16.41 -1.09
N ARG A 189 -6.09 -17.08 -0.12
CA ARG A 189 -5.51 -17.42 1.19
C ARG A 189 -4.24 -18.27 1.06
N GLU A 190 -4.23 -19.27 0.21
CA GLU A 190 -3.03 -20.12 0.03
C GLU A 190 -1.86 -19.32 -0.56
N THR A 191 -2.11 -18.50 -1.58
CA THR A 191 -1.07 -17.60 -2.12
C THR A 191 -0.58 -16.62 -1.05
N ALA A 192 -1.48 -16.02 -0.27
CA ALA A 192 -1.11 -15.11 0.83
C ALA A 192 -0.25 -15.82 1.89
N LYS A 193 -0.54 -17.08 2.22
CA LYS A 193 0.25 -17.89 3.14
C LYS A 193 1.66 -18.17 2.61
N GLU A 194 1.77 -18.51 1.34
CA GLU A 194 3.06 -18.73 0.67
C GLU A 194 3.90 -17.44 0.66
N MET A 195 3.27 -16.28 0.42
CA MET A 195 3.93 -14.98 0.47
C MET A 195 4.57 -14.66 1.82
N LEU A 196 4.05 -15.17 2.94
CA LEU A 196 4.66 -14.93 4.26
C LEU A 196 6.08 -15.52 4.37
N SER A 197 6.39 -16.55 3.62
CA SER A 197 7.71 -17.18 3.60
C SER A 197 8.62 -16.66 2.47
N CYS A 198 8.04 -16.01 1.44
CA CYS A 198 8.76 -15.50 0.29
C CYS A 198 8.27 -14.08 -0.09
N GLY A 199 8.29 -13.17 0.89
CA GLY A 199 7.76 -11.82 0.67
C GLY A 199 7.03 -11.29 1.89
N GLY A 200 5.72 -11.01 1.76
CA GLY A 200 4.90 -10.59 2.89
C GLY A 200 3.58 -9.93 2.52
N LEU A 201 2.86 -9.55 3.58
CA LEU A 201 1.60 -8.81 3.52
C LEU A 201 1.75 -7.50 4.28
N LEU A 202 1.30 -6.41 3.69
CA LEU A 202 1.41 -5.05 4.22
C LEU A 202 0.04 -4.37 4.22
N THR A 203 -0.26 -3.62 5.27
CA THR A 203 -1.47 -2.79 5.32
C THR A 203 -1.31 -1.58 6.22
N GLU A 204 -2.10 -0.53 6.01
CA GLU A 204 -2.25 0.60 6.95
C GLU A 204 -3.46 0.44 7.88
N TYR A 205 -4.21 -0.62 7.73
CA TYR A 205 -5.47 -0.83 8.46
C TYR A 205 -5.25 -1.74 9.68
N PRO A 206 -5.75 -1.35 10.86
CA PRO A 206 -5.71 -2.20 12.06
C PRO A 206 -6.60 -3.44 11.87
N GLN A 207 -6.44 -4.41 12.79
CA GLN A 207 -7.32 -5.59 12.85
C GLN A 207 -8.80 -5.19 12.87
N LEU A 208 -9.67 -6.13 12.47
CA LEU A 208 -11.13 -5.96 12.36
C LEU A 208 -11.58 -4.94 11.29
N THR A 209 -10.65 -4.33 10.55
CA THR A 209 -11.00 -3.51 9.40
C THR A 209 -11.41 -4.41 8.24
N ARG A 210 -12.68 -4.33 7.84
CA ARG A 210 -13.23 -5.12 6.73
C ARG A 210 -12.92 -4.49 5.37
N PRO A 211 -12.86 -5.29 4.30
CA PRO A 211 -12.72 -4.78 2.94
C PRO A 211 -13.86 -3.81 2.60
N ASP A 212 -13.48 -2.61 2.16
CA ASP A 212 -14.41 -1.57 1.72
C ASP A 212 -13.93 -0.95 0.42
N LYS A 213 -14.86 -0.48 -0.41
CA LYS A 213 -14.55 0.11 -1.72
C LYS A 213 -13.60 1.31 -1.61
N ARG A 214 -13.76 2.14 -0.58
CA ARG A 214 -12.90 3.31 -0.33
C ARG A 214 -11.49 2.88 0.04
N ASN A 215 -11.36 1.85 0.88
CA ASN A 215 -10.07 1.32 1.31
C ASN A 215 -9.26 0.78 0.12
N PHE A 216 -9.90 0.12 -0.86
CA PHE A 216 -9.21 -0.34 -2.06
C PHE A 216 -8.60 0.81 -2.88
N VAL A 217 -9.31 1.94 -2.98
CA VAL A 217 -8.81 3.11 -3.68
C VAL A 217 -7.67 3.77 -2.89
N GLN A 218 -7.86 3.96 -1.58
CA GLN A 218 -6.85 4.55 -0.70
C GLN A 218 -5.55 3.73 -0.66
N ARG A 219 -5.66 2.41 -0.57
CA ARG A 219 -4.52 1.50 -0.54
C ARG A 219 -3.60 1.65 -1.75
N ASN A 220 -4.14 1.98 -2.94
CA ASN A 220 -3.36 2.07 -4.17
C ASN A 220 -2.21 3.08 -4.07
N ARG A 221 -2.32 4.11 -3.23
CA ARG A 221 -1.23 5.05 -2.98
C ARG A 221 -0.02 4.41 -2.31
N ILE A 222 -0.24 3.39 -1.49
CA ILE A 222 0.84 2.62 -0.85
C ILE A 222 1.55 1.77 -1.90
N VAL A 223 0.79 1.09 -2.78
CA VAL A 223 1.35 0.32 -3.90
C VAL A 223 2.22 1.20 -4.79
N ALA A 224 1.70 2.36 -5.19
CA ALA A 224 2.41 3.33 -6.02
C ALA A 224 3.63 3.93 -5.29
N GLY A 225 3.44 4.40 -4.06
CA GLY A 225 4.44 5.16 -3.31
C GLY A 225 5.66 4.35 -2.90
N MET A 226 5.52 3.05 -2.63
CA MET A 226 6.64 2.20 -2.24
C MET A 226 7.44 1.62 -3.42
N SER A 227 7.00 1.86 -4.66
CA SER A 227 7.62 1.30 -5.87
C SER A 227 8.43 2.36 -6.64
N ASP A 228 9.44 1.92 -7.38
CA ASP A 228 10.19 2.74 -8.33
C ASP A 228 9.37 2.99 -9.60
N ALA A 229 8.65 1.94 -10.05
CA ALA A 229 7.86 1.98 -11.27
C ALA A 229 6.54 1.20 -11.13
N SER A 230 5.54 1.63 -11.88
CA SER A 230 4.24 0.95 -12.03
C SER A 230 4.09 0.35 -13.42
N ILE A 231 3.78 -0.95 -13.46
CA ILE A 231 3.61 -1.73 -14.69
C ILE A 231 2.13 -2.07 -14.86
N LEU A 232 1.48 -1.40 -15.81
CA LEU A 232 0.08 -1.66 -16.17
C LEU A 232 0.01 -2.72 -17.25
N VAL A 233 -0.56 -3.90 -16.92
CA VAL A 233 -0.60 -5.04 -17.87
C VAL A 233 -1.86 -5.02 -18.72
N GLU A 234 -3.02 -4.91 -18.11
CA GLU A 234 -4.31 -4.79 -18.80
C GLU A 234 -5.22 -3.83 -18.04
N SER A 235 -5.95 -3.01 -18.78
CA SER A 235 -7.00 -2.15 -18.23
C SER A 235 -8.05 -1.83 -19.30
N ALA A 236 -9.34 -1.88 -18.91
CA ALA A 236 -10.37 -1.21 -19.70
C ALA A 236 -10.14 0.32 -19.66
N SER A 237 -10.91 1.08 -20.46
CA SER A 237 -10.81 2.55 -20.53
C SER A 237 -10.94 3.26 -19.17
N HIS A 238 -11.54 2.59 -18.20
CA HIS A 238 -11.66 3.04 -16.80
C HIS A 238 -11.38 1.87 -15.87
N GLY A 239 -10.53 2.07 -14.86
CA GLY A 239 -10.17 0.99 -13.93
C GLY A 239 -9.22 1.42 -12.82
N GLY A 240 -9.14 0.59 -11.77
CA GLY A 240 -8.28 0.84 -10.61
C GLY A 240 -6.79 0.93 -10.95
N GLY A 241 -6.32 0.18 -11.96
CA GLY A 241 -4.95 0.26 -12.45
C GLY A 241 -4.59 1.65 -12.98
N LEU A 242 -5.50 2.29 -13.75
CA LEU A 242 -5.28 3.65 -14.25
C LEU A 242 -5.24 4.68 -13.11
N ILE A 243 -6.03 4.48 -12.05
CA ILE A 243 -5.97 5.35 -10.85
C ILE A 243 -4.58 5.23 -10.21
N THR A 244 -4.07 4.00 -10.07
CA THR A 244 -2.72 3.76 -9.51
C THR A 244 -1.64 4.38 -10.39
N CYS A 245 -1.73 4.29 -11.73
CA CYS A 245 -0.82 4.97 -12.65
C CYS A 245 -0.80 6.49 -12.43
N GLY A 246 -1.99 7.12 -12.31
CA GLY A 246 -2.09 8.55 -12.02
C GLY A 246 -1.44 8.94 -10.69
N ILE A 247 -1.62 8.13 -9.65
CA ILE A 247 -0.97 8.33 -8.35
C ILE A 247 0.56 8.20 -8.49
N SER A 248 1.04 7.17 -9.20
CA SER A 248 2.47 6.94 -9.46
C SER A 248 3.11 8.13 -10.16
N THR A 249 2.46 8.67 -11.19
CA THR A 249 2.91 9.90 -11.88
C THR A 249 2.94 11.08 -10.90
N GLY A 250 1.93 11.23 -10.05
CA GLY A 250 1.87 12.29 -9.02
C GLY A 250 3.01 12.20 -7.99
N TYR A 251 3.53 11.01 -7.73
CA TYR A 251 4.70 10.78 -6.87
C TYR A 251 6.04 10.83 -7.62
N GLY A 252 6.04 11.18 -8.91
CA GLY A 252 7.24 11.19 -9.73
C GLY A 252 7.82 9.80 -10.00
N ARG A 253 6.96 8.74 -9.99
CA ARG A 253 7.36 7.37 -10.31
C ARG A 253 7.14 7.10 -11.79
N ASP A 254 8.00 6.24 -12.36
CA ASP A 254 7.84 5.80 -13.73
C ASP A 254 6.58 4.96 -13.92
N VAL A 255 5.94 5.13 -15.06
CA VAL A 255 4.77 4.35 -15.44
C VAL A 255 5.02 3.70 -16.78
N TYR A 256 4.85 2.40 -16.83
CA TYR A 256 4.95 1.58 -18.04
C TYR A 256 3.63 0.86 -18.30
N ALA A 257 3.31 0.64 -19.57
CA ALA A 257 2.12 -0.11 -19.94
C ALA A 257 2.40 -1.06 -21.10
N PHE A 258 1.87 -2.27 -21.01
CA PHE A 258 1.87 -3.22 -22.13
C PHE A 258 0.79 -2.83 -23.14
N PRO A 259 1.14 -2.70 -24.42
CA PRO A 259 0.14 -2.52 -25.47
C PRO A 259 -0.64 -3.82 -25.65
N GLY A 260 -1.82 -3.74 -26.23
CA GLY A 260 -2.60 -4.91 -26.57
C GLY A 260 -3.45 -4.69 -27.81
N PRO A 261 -4.19 -5.70 -28.26
CA PRO A 261 -5.00 -5.59 -29.46
C PRO A 261 -5.97 -4.41 -29.39
N VAL A 262 -6.01 -3.60 -30.44
CA VAL A 262 -6.86 -2.39 -30.48
C VAL A 262 -8.35 -2.71 -30.41
N THR A 263 -8.73 -3.93 -30.77
CA THR A 263 -10.11 -4.44 -30.70
C THR A 263 -10.48 -5.01 -29.33
N SER A 264 -9.50 -5.16 -28.41
CA SER A 264 -9.73 -5.72 -27.08
C SER A 264 -10.13 -4.62 -26.08
N PRO A 265 -11.31 -4.70 -25.46
CA PRO A 265 -11.70 -3.78 -24.39
C PRO A 265 -10.73 -3.81 -23.20
N ALA A 266 -10.09 -4.96 -22.93
CA ALA A 266 -9.13 -5.12 -21.84
C ALA A 266 -7.81 -4.35 -22.07
N SER A 267 -7.50 -4.00 -23.32
CA SER A 267 -6.29 -3.25 -23.69
C SER A 267 -6.53 -1.75 -23.84
N ALA A 268 -7.78 -1.31 -23.87
CA ALA A 268 -8.15 0.06 -24.21
C ALA A 268 -7.50 1.10 -23.27
N GLY A 269 -7.46 0.81 -21.98
CA GLY A 269 -6.84 1.72 -20.98
C GLY A 269 -5.34 1.83 -21.14
N CYS A 270 -4.63 0.71 -21.37
CA CYS A 270 -3.19 0.70 -21.62
C CYS A 270 -2.84 1.48 -22.89
N ASN A 271 -3.51 1.15 -24.01
CA ASN A 271 -3.29 1.81 -25.30
C ASN A 271 -3.58 3.33 -25.23
N ASN A 272 -4.64 3.73 -24.53
CA ASN A 272 -4.97 5.14 -24.33
C ASN A 272 -3.91 5.86 -23.48
N LEU A 273 -3.43 5.21 -22.41
CA LEU A 273 -2.41 5.80 -21.53
C LEU A 273 -1.08 6.00 -22.27
N ILE A 274 -0.65 5.00 -23.06
CA ILE A 274 0.54 5.09 -23.92
C ILE A 274 0.37 6.22 -24.95
N ARG A 275 -0.76 6.26 -25.67
CA ARG A 275 -1.06 7.29 -26.67
C ARG A 275 -1.04 8.70 -26.08
N ALA A 276 -1.53 8.87 -24.84
CA ALA A 276 -1.54 10.12 -24.12
C ALA A 276 -0.17 10.48 -23.50
N LYS A 277 0.87 9.67 -23.70
CA LYS A 277 2.20 9.80 -23.09
C LYS A 277 2.17 9.77 -21.54
N GLY A 278 1.14 9.16 -20.96
CA GLY A 278 1.02 8.93 -19.52
C GLY A 278 1.72 7.65 -19.05
N ALA A 279 2.20 6.83 -19.98
CA ALA A 279 3.06 5.67 -19.73
C ALA A 279 4.01 5.43 -20.90
N SER A 280 5.20 4.95 -20.59
CA SER A 280 6.11 4.40 -21.60
C SER A 280 5.63 3.01 -22.03
N LEU A 281 5.72 2.73 -23.33
CA LEU A 281 5.43 1.41 -23.86
C LEU A 281 6.51 0.42 -23.42
N ILE A 282 6.10 -0.77 -23.02
CA ILE A 282 6.97 -1.90 -22.70
C ILE A 282 6.51 -3.14 -23.51
N THR A 283 7.47 -3.91 -24.05
CA THR A 283 7.22 -5.13 -24.85
C THR A 283 8.02 -6.29 -24.31
#